data_cb8e5e74d90f96332ab03d9c075b5211
#
_entry.id   cb8e5e74d90f96332ab03d9c075b5211
#
_cell.length_a   1.000
_cell.length_b   1.000
_cell.length_c   1.000
_cell.angle_alpha   90.00
_cell.angle_beta   90.00
_cell.angle_gamma   90.00
#
_symmetry.space_group_name_H-M   'P 1'
#
loop_
_entity.id
_entity.type
_entity.pdbx_description
1 polymer ?
#
loop_
_entity_poly.entity_id
_entity_poly.type
_entity_poly.pdbx_seq_one_letter_code
_entity_poly.pdbx_strand_id
1 'polypeptide(L)'
;MASSEWIHDGTDWYYIEASGHLAGSGWMWDSGSWYYLSSGRMTTGWLLDHGTWYYMDPHTGAMRTGWVRIDDRWYYLGSSGAMSTGWLRSDGSWYYLSGSGAMVTGWLRSGGDWYYLSSGGAMTTGWFQDGSSWYFSSASGVMHTGWLNSGSNWYYMSGNGAMSTGWTKVAGAWYYMGGSGAMVTGMQVIDGRRSTFDSSGRWVGYAS
;
A
#
# COMPACT_ATOMS: atom_id res chain seq x y z
N MET A 1 27.28 -39.55 -22.95
CA MET A 1 26.48 -39.57 -21.74
C MET A 1 25.23 -38.80 -22.08
N ALA A 2 24.06 -39.38 -21.86
CA ALA A 2 22.81 -38.61 -22.03
C ALA A 2 22.80 -37.48 -20.99
N SER A 3 22.45 -36.27 -21.42
CA SER A 3 22.26 -35.09 -20.56
C SER A 3 20.77 -34.91 -20.31
N SER A 4 20.43 -34.36 -19.15
CA SER A 4 19.05 -33.93 -18.90
C SER A 4 18.70 -32.75 -19.81
N GLU A 5 17.48 -32.70 -20.30
CA GLU A 5 17.06 -31.67 -21.27
C GLU A 5 15.54 -31.36 -21.21
N TRP A 6 15.21 -30.15 -21.62
CA TRP A 6 13.83 -29.75 -21.86
C TRP A 6 13.37 -30.15 -23.26
N ILE A 7 12.20 -30.77 -23.34
CA ILE A 7 11.58 -31.19 -24.62
C ILE A 7 10.22 -30.49 -24.74
N HIS A 8 9.92 -29.93 -25.92
CA HIS A 8 8.63 -29.34 -26.28
C HIS A 8 7.88 -30.25 -27.23
N ASP A 9 6.67 -30.68 -26.84
CA ASP A 9 5.86 -31.59 -27.65
C ASP A 9 4.96 -30.91 -28.71
N GLY A 10 5.07 -29.58 -28.80
CA GLY A 10 4.21 -28.72 -29.64
C GLY A 10 3.20 -27.93 -28.80
N THR A 11 2.95 -28.32 -27.58
CA THR A 11 2.01 -27.69 -26.66
C THR A 11 2.66 -27.35 -25.32
N ASP A 12 3.31 -28.31 -24.70
CA ASP A 12 3.85 -28.24 -23.35
C ASP A 12 5.36 -28.55 -23.34
N TRP A 13 6.05 -28.02 -22.31
CA TRP A 13 7.43 -28.34 -22.01
C TRP A 13 7.53 -29.45 -20.98
N TYR A 14 8.41 -30.40 -21.23
CA TYR A 14 8.69 -31.53 -20.36
C TYR A 14 10.20 -31.60 -20.05
N TYR A 15 10.53 -32.08 -18.87
CA TYR A 15 11.93 -32.30 -18.50
C TYR A 15 12.26 -33.80 -18.50
N ILE A 16 13.27 -34.15 -19.29
CA ILE A 16 13.81 -35.52 -19.37
C ILE A 16 15.09 -35.60 -18.54
N GLU A 17 15.14 -36.55 -17.65
CA GLU A 17 16.37 -36.84 -16.88
C GLU A 17 17.42 -37.52 -17.73
N ALA A 18 18.69 -37.50 -17.25
CA ALA A 18 19.80 -38.18 -17.93
C ALA A 18 19.59 -39.72 -18.11
N SER A 19 18.65 -40.29 -17.35
CA SER A 19 18.19 -41.68 -17.50
C SER A 19 17.33 -41.91 -18.74
N GLY A 20 16.89 -40.85 -19.42
CA GLY A 20 15.92 -40.88 -20.53
C GLY A 20 14.46 -40.96 -20.09
N HIS A 21 14.16 -40.86 -18.81
CA HIS A 21 12.80 -40.87 -18.28
C HIS A 21 12.29 -39.44 -18.03
N LEU A 22 10.98 -39.26 -18.07
CA LEU A 22 10.34 -38.02 -17.58
C LEU A 22 10.66 -37.78 -16.11
N ALA A 23 11.01 -36.56 -15.77
CA ALA A 23 11.20 -36.17 -14.38
C ALA A 23 9.92 -36.35 -13.57
N GLY A 24 10.05 -36.54 -12.26
CA GLY A 24 8.94 -36.63 -11.33
C GLY A 24 8.19 -35.30 -11.19
N SER A 25 7.19 -35.29 -10.29
CA SER A 25 6.52 -34.06 -9.88
C SER A 25 7.30 -33.39 -8.76
N GLY A 26 7.28 -32.04 -8.72
CA GLY A 26 7.89 -31.24 -7.66
C GLY A 26 8.81 -30.16 -8.19
N TRP A 27 9.52 -29.54 -7.23
CA TRP A 27 10.47 -28.46 -7.51
C TRP A 27 11.76 -28.98 -8.14
N MET A 28 12.22 -28.29 -9.18
CA MET A 28 13.43 -28.59 -9.90
C MET A 28 14.25 -27.31 -10.09
N TRP A 29 15.55 -27.40 -9.82
CA TRP A 29 16.50 -26.34 -10.12
C TRP A 29 17.22 -26.63 -11.43
N ASP A 30 17.15 -25.71 -12.38
CA ASP A 30 17.87 -25.80 -13.63
C ASP A 30 18.31 -24.41 -14.12
N SER A 31 19.54 -24.34 -14.63
CA SER A 31 20.09 -23.15 -15.30
C SER A 31 19.88 -21.83 -14.55
N GLY A 32 19.99 -21.86 -13.19
CA GLY A 32 19.87 -20.65 -12.37
C GLY A 32 18.43 -20.26 -11.99
N SER A 33 17.44 -21.14 -12.24
CA SER A 33 16.02 -20.88 -11.94
C SER A 33 15.35 -22.11 -11.33
N TRP A 34 14.33 -21.85 -10.51
CA TRP A 34 13.42 -22.87 -10.00
C TRP A 34 12.25 -23.07 -10.95
N TYR A 35 11.88 -24.31 -11.17
CA TYR A 35 10.72 -24.76 -11.93
C TYR A 35 9.87 -25.69 -11.09
N TYR A 36 8.61 -25.83 -11.41
CA TYR A 36 7.75 -26.84 -10.81
C TYR A 36 7.22 -27.77 -11.91
N LEU A 37 7.38 -29.06 -11.71
CA LEU A 37 6.93 -30.10 -12.63
C LEU A 37 5.70 -30.81 -12.10
N SER A 38 4.76 -31.11 -12.95
CA SER A 38 3.64 -31.99 -12.70
C SER A 38 3.74 -33.20 -13.65
N SER A 39 4.20 -34.33 -13.14
CA SER A 39 4.50 -35.53 -13.95
C SER A 39 5.42 -35.22 -15.15
N GLY A 40 6.52 -34.54 -14.87
CA GLY A 40 7.50 -34.12 -15.86
C GLY A 40 7.13 -32.89 -16.69
N ARG A 41 5.85 -32.44 -16.67
CA ARG A 41 5.38 -31.28 -17.40
C ARG A 41 5.64 -29.99 -16.60
N MET A 42 6.17 -28.98 -17.27
CA MET A 42 6.40 -27.65 -16.72
C MET A 42 5.09 -26.96 -16.31
N THR A 43 5.04 -26.48 -15.09
CA THR A 43 3.91 -25.69 -14.59
C THR A 43 4.17 -24.20 -14.86
N THR A 44 3.13 -23.48 -15.27
CA THR A 44 3.16 -22.03 -15.51
C THR A 44 2.00 -21.35 -14.76
N GLY A 45 2.10 -20.02 -14.55
CA GLY A 45 1.09 -19.25 -13.82
C GLY A 45 1.11 -19.50 -12.30
N TRP A 46 -0.04 -19.32 -11.66
CA TRP A 46 -0.15 -19.50 -10.23
C TRP A 46 -0.06 -20.96 -9.80
N LEU A 47 0.79 -21.24 -8.84
CA LEU A 47 1.01 -22.54 -8.24
C LEU A 47 0.73 -22.47 -6.73
N LEU A 48 -0.14 -23.33 -6.23
CA LEU A 48 -0.31 -23.57 -4.80
C LEU A 48 0.44 -24.85 -4.42
N ASP A 49 1.48 -24.72 -3.62
CA ASP A 49 2.24 -25.84 -3.11
C ASP A 49 2.33 -25.79 -1.58
N HIS A 50 1.89 -26.85 -0.89
CA HIS A 50 1.84 -26.94 0.58
C HIS A 50 1.26 -25.71 1.29
N GLY A 51 0.19 -25.11 0.72
CA GLY A 51 -0.49 -23.92 1.28
C GLY A 51 0.19 -22.60 0.98
N THR A 52 1.29 -22.59 0.22
CA THR A 52 2.01 -21.39 -0.21
C THR A 52 1.80 -21.15 -1.69
N TRP A 53 1.50 -19.90 -2.05
CA TRP A 53 1.35 -19.49 -3.43
C TRP A 53 2.68 -19.05 -4.02
N TYR A 54 2.93 -19.48 -5.26
CA TYR A 54 4.07 -19.12 -6.11
C TYR A 54 3.53 -18.68 -7.47
N TYR A 55 4.36 -17.98 -8.22
CA TYR A 55 4.03 -17.65 -9.61
C TYR A 55 5.16 -18.08 -10.54
N MET A 56 4.80 -18.93 -11.47
CA MET A 56 5.68 -19.47 -12.51
C MET A 56 5.49 -18.62 -13.78
N ASP A 57 6.56 -18.12 -14.35
CA ASP A 57 6.50 -17.28 -15.55
C ASP A 57 5.74 -18.00 -16.69
N PRO A 58 4.73 -17.37 -17.30
CA PRO A 58 3.91 -18.04 -18.30
C PRO A 58 4.66 -18.47 -19.57
N HIS A 59 5.80 -17.81 -19.86
CA HIS A 59 6.56 -18.07 -21.08
C HIS A 59 7.75 -19.00 -20.84
N THR A 60 8.39 -18.87 -19.68
CA THR A 60 9.62 -19.61 -19.39
C THR A 60 9.44 -20.70 -18.35
N GLY A 61 8.33 -20.71 -17.60
CA GLY A 61 8.09 -21.60 -16.46
C GLY A 61 8.96 -21.30 -15.23
N ALA A 62 9.87 -20.33 -15.29
CA ALA A 62 10.75 -20.00 -14.18
C ALA A 62 9.97 -19.35 -13.03
N MET A 63 10.26 -19.76 -11.78
CA MET A 63 9.67 -19.15 -10.58
C MET A 63 10.03 -17.67 -10.49
N ARG A 64 9.02 -16.83 -10.32
CA ARG A 64 9.18 -15.38 -10.17
C ARG A 64 9.49 -15.00 -8.72
N THR A 65 10.25 -13.93 -8.55
CA THR A 65 10.54 -13.27 -7.27
C THR A 65 10.42 -11.76 -7.42
N GLY A 66 10.28 -11.05 -6.30
CA GLY A 66 10.14 -9.59 -6.30
C GLY A 66 8.74 -9.13 -6.76
N TRP A 67 8.66 -7.89 -7.20
CA TRP A 67 7.43 -7.32 -7.71
C TRP A 67 7.06 -7.88 -9.08
N VAL A 68 5.81 -8.32 -9.23
CA VAL A 68 5.27 -8.85 -10.48
C VAL A 68 3.86 -8.33 -10.71
N ARG A 69 3.56 -7.95 -11.96
CA ARG A 69 2.22 -7.50 -12.36
C ARG A 69 1.52 -8.63 -13.10
N ILE A 70 0.37 -9.05 -12.59
CA ILE A 70 -0.45 -10.15 -13.13
C ILE A 70 -1.88 -9.64 -13.21
N ASP A 71 -2.52 -9.71 -14.37
CA ASP A 71 -3.90 -9.27 -14.62
C ASP A 71 -4.18 -7.87 -14.02
N ASP A 72 -3.29 -6.91 -14.33
CA ASP A 72 -3.33 -5.52 -13.88
C ASP A 72 -3.19 -5.29 -12.36
N ARG A 73 -2.83 -6.30 -11.60
CA ARG A 73 -2.57 -6.22 -10.16
C ARG A 73 -1.10 -6.49 -9.84
N TRP A 74 -0.57 -5.77 -8.88
CA TRP A 74 0.78 -5.99 -8.38
C TRP A 74 0.77 -7.01 -7.24
N TYR A 75 1.74 -7.91 -7.27
CA TYR A 75 2.03 -8.91 -6.25
C TYR A 75 3.51 -8.85 -5.88
N TYR A 76 3.84 -9.34 -4.72
CA TYR A 76 5.24 -9.49 -4.31
C TYR A 76 5.52 -10.93 -3.93
N LEU A 77 6.46 -11.53 -4.64
CA LEU A 77 7.00 -12.86 -4.37
C LEU A 77 8.33 -12.68 -3.62
N GLY A 78 8.45 -13.24 -2.42
CA GLY A 78 9.67 -13.18 -1.64
C GLY A 78 10.87 -13.81 -2.37
N SER A 79 12.06 -13.77 -1.78
CA SER A 79 13.26 -14.38 -2.35
C SER A 79 13.14 -15.92 -2.50
N SER A 80 12.27 -16.55 -1.72
CA SER A 80 11.92 -17.98 -1.86
C SER A 80 10.85 -18.23 -2.92
N GLY A 81 10.34 -17.21 -3.61
CA GLY A 81 9.19 -17.29 -4.52
C GLY A 81 7.83 -17.24 -3.83
N ALA A 82 7.77 -17.35 -2.51
CA ALA A 82 6.52 -17.34 -1.77
C ALA A 82 5.79 -15.99 -1.89
N MET A 83 4.48 -16.02 -2.20
CA MET A 83 3.65 -14.83 -2.29
C MET A 83 3.50 -14.17 -0.92
N SER A 84 3.77 -12.88 -0.86
CA SER A 84 3.64 -12.08 0.36
C SER A 84 2.21 -11.58 0.55
N THR A 85 1.79 -11.44 1.82
CA THR A 85 0.53 -10.80 2.26
C THR A 85 0.80 -9.89 3.45
N GLY A 86 -0.09 -8.93 3.70
CA GLY A 86 0.07 -7.97 4.80
C GLY A 86 1.09 -6.87 4.50
N TRP A 87 1.66 -6.28 5.56
CA TRP A 87 2.63 -5.20 5.42
C TRP A 87 3.98 -5.70 4.90
N LEU A 88 4.47 -5.04 3.87
CA LEU A 88 5.75 -5.30 3.21
C LEU A 88 6.59 -4.02 3.17
N ARG A 89 7.86 -4.11 3.52
CA ARG A 89 8.82 -3.03 3.28
C ARG A 89 9.68 -3.40 2.07
N SER A 90 9.65 -2.57 1.04
CA SER A 90 10.47 -2.72 -0.17
C SER A 90 11.03 -1.36 -0.59
N ASP A 91 12.30 -1.30 -0.93
CA ASP A 91 13.01 -0.09 -1.41
C ASP A 91 12.75 1.16 -0.53
N GLY A 92 12.76 0.97 0.80
CA GLY A 92 12.58 2.03 1.78
C GLY A 92 11.13 2.44 2.05
N SER A 93 10.15 1.96 1.27
CA SER A 93 8.72 2.27 1.39
C SER A 93 7.93 1.09 1.98
N TRP A 94 6.83 1.40 2.65
CA TRP A 94 5.88 0.41 3.11
C TRP A 94 4.75 0.22 2.10
N TYR A 95 4.36 -1.02 1.86
CA TYR A 95 3.25 -1.46 1.02
C TYR A 95 2.34 -2.39 1.80
N TYR A 96 1.14 -2.59 1.33
CA TYR A 96 0.24 -3.59 1.89
C TYR A 96 -0.29 -4.52 0.79
N LEU A 97 -0.09 -5.82 1.00
CA LEU A 97 -0.62 -6.88 0.15
C LEU A 97 -1.88 -7.45 0.84
N SER A 98 -2.98 -7.52 0.13
CA SER A 98 -4.22 -8.10 0.64
C SER A 98 -4.06 -9.59 0.99
N GLY A 99 -5.06 -10.21 1.60
CA GLY A 99 -5.05 -11.66 1.84
C GLY A 99 -4.97 -12.50 0.56
N SER A 100 -5.31 -11.91 -0.60
CA SER A 100 -5.11 -12.55 -1.92
C SER A 100 -3.74 -12.27 -2.54
N GLY A 101 -2.85 -11.55 -1.85
CA GLY A 101 -1.52 -11.14 -2.32
C GLY A 101 -1.53 -9.88 -3.18
N ALA A 102 -2.69 -9.37 -3.61
CA ALA A 102 -2.73 -8.17 -4.44
C ALA A 102 -2.38 -6.91 -3.64
N MET A 103 -1.54 -6.05 -4.21
CA MET A 103 -1.17 -4.75 -3.64
C MET A 103 -2.40 -3.85 -3.48
N VAL A 104 -2.54 -3.24 -2.31
CA VAL A 104 -3.62 -2.31 -1.98
C VAL A 104 -3.18 -0.88 -2.27
N THR A 105 -4.12 -0.06 -2.74
CA THR A 105 -3.97 1.39 -2.93
C THR A 105 -5.15 2.11 -2.28
N GLY A 106 -5.01 3.41 -1.98
CA GLY A 106 -6.03 4.20 -1.30
C GLY A 106 -6.10 3.91 0.20
N TRP A 107 -7.27 4.10 0.78
CA TRP A 107 -7.49 3.96 2.22
C TRP A 107 -7.48 2.50 2.66
N LEU A 108 -6.70 2.23 3.70
CA LEU A 108 -6.56 0.92 4.34
C LEU A 108 -6.81 1.05 5.84
N ARG A 109 -7.65 0.16 6.38
CA ARG A 109 -7.77 -0.01 7.84
C ARG A 109 -7.01 -1.27 8.25
N SER A 110 -6.01 -1.11 9.11
CA SER A 110 -5.18 -2.21 9.60
C SER A 110 -4.84 -2.01 11.07
N GLY A 111 -5.00 -3.04 11.90
CA GLY A 111 -4.73 -2.97 13.32
C GLY A 111 -5.61 -1.99 14.12
N GLY A 112 -6.74 -1.55 13.56
CA GLY A 112 -7.60 -0.53 14.16
C GLY A 112 -7.36 0.88 13.63
N ASP A 113 -6.21 1.14 13.00
CA ASP A 113 -5.79 2.43 12.46
C ASP A 113 -6.06 2.56 10.96
N TRP A 114 -6.16 3.81 10.48
CA TRP A 114 -6.27 4.14 9.08
C TRP A 114 -4.93 4.57 8.49
N TYR A 115 -4.67 4.09 7.29
CA TYR A 115 -3.49 4.37 6.47
C TYR A 115 -3.93 4.78 5.08
N TYR A 116 -3.08 5.49 4.36
CA TYR A 116 -3.30 5.80 2.95
C TYR A 116 -2.11 5.31 2.12
N LEU A 117 -2.42 4.45 1.14
CA LEU A 117 -1.47 3.94 0.16
C LEU A 117 -1.65 4.75 -1.13
N SER A 118 -0.60 5.34 -1.63
CA SER A 118 -0.62 6.10 -2.89
C SER A 118 -1.08 5.22 -4.07
N SER A 119 -1.30 5.81 -5.22
CA SER A 119 -1.61 5.07 -6.45
C SER A 119 -0.51 4.08 -6.86
N GLY A 120 0.73 4.30 -6.44
CA GLY A 120 1.84 3.37 -6.58
C GLY A 120 1.93 2.33 -5.46
N GLY A 121 0.99 2.30 -4.51
CA GLY A 121 0.94 1.38 -3.37
C GLY A 121 1.81 1.77 -2.18
N ALA A 122 2.67 2.76 -2.29
CA ALA A 122 3.51 3.19 -1.18
C ALA A 122 2.69 3.91 -0.10
N MET A 123 2.91 3.55 1.17
CA MET A 123 2.30 4.19 2.33
C MET A 123 2.69 5.66 2.41
N THR A 124 1.70 6.52 2.56
CA THR A 124 1.90 7.97 2.64
C THR A 124 2.11 8.41 4.08
N THR A 125 3.04 9.36 4.28
CA THR A 125 3.31 10.03 5.56
C THR A 125 3.29 11.55 5.37
N GLY A 126 3.01 12.30 6.44
CA GLY A 126 2.88 13.75 6.34
C GLY A 126 1.58 14.18 5.68
N TRP A 127 1.57 15.37 5.08
CA TRP A 127 0.41 15.94 4.40
C TRP A 127 0.18 15.29 3.03
N PHE A 128 -1.06 14.95 2.74
CA PHE A 128 -1.48 14.46 1.41
C PHE A 128 -2.93 14.87 1.12
N GLN A 129 -3.30 14.81 -0.14
CA GLN A 129 -4.65 15.13 -0.61
C GLN A 129 -5.30 13.88 -1.21
N ASP A 130 -6.55 13.64 -0.84
CA ASP A 130 -7.41 12.65 -1.48
C ASP A 130 -8.73 13.33 -1.86
N GLY A 131 -9.04 13.32 -3.14
CA GLY A 131 -10.13 14.13 -3.70
C GLY A 131 -9.89 15.63 -3.45
N SER A 132 -10.86 16.30 -2.85
CA SER A 132 -10.78 17.73 -2.48
C SER A 132 -10.31 17.97 -1.04
N SER A 133 -10.04 16.93 -0.27
CA SER A 133 -9.74 17.02 1.16
C SER A 133 -8.26 16.78 1.45
N TRP A 134 -7.70 17.53 2.38
CA TRP A 134 -6.36 17.33 2.92
C TRP A 134 -6.41 16.44 4.15
N TYR A 135 -5.40 15.61 4.28
CA TYR A 135 -5.19 14.67 5.37
C TYR A 135 -3.76 14.76 5.86
N PHE A 136 -3.53 14.23 7.06
CA PHE A 136 -2.18 14.10 7.61
C PHE A 136 -1.99 12.70 8.20
N SER A 137 -0.91 12.04 7.81
CA SER A 137 -0.45 10.80 8.43
C SER A 137 0.83 11.03 9.23
N SER A 138 0.93 10.38 10.38
CA SER A 138 2.14 10.38 11.19
C SER A 138 3.33 9.74 10.47
N ALA A 139 4.51 9.79 11.05
CA ALA A 139 5.69 9.10 10.52
C ALA A 139 5.51 7.56 10.46
N SER A 140 4.60 7.00 11.26
CA SER A 140 4.21 5.59 11.18
C SER A 140 3.13 5.30 10.13
N GLY A 141 2.66 6.31 9.39
CA GLY A 141 1.62 6.22 8.39
C GLY A 141 0.19 6.29 8.95
N VAL A 142 0.01 6.31 10.26
CA VAL A 142 -1.32 6.37 10.89
C VAL A 142 -1.97 7.73 10.63
N MET A 143 -3.21 7.72 10.11
CA MET A 143 -4.02 8.92 9.88
C MET A 143 -4.24 9.69 11.18
N HIS A 144 -3.97 10.98 11.15
CA HIS A 144 -4.17 11.87 12.29
C HIS A 144 -5.61 12.39 12.36
N THR A 145 -6.15 12.50 13.59
CA THR A 145 -7.42 13.16 13.90
C THR A 145 -7.23 14.11 15.07
N GLY A 146 -8.10 15.13 15.17
CA GLY A 146 -7.99 16.14 16.23
C GLY A 146 -6.99 17.24 15.90
N TRP A 147 -6.46 17.87 16.95
CA TRP A 147 -5.52 18.98 16.79
C TRP A 147 -4.15 18.52 16.30
N LEU A 148 -3.66 19.19 15.27
CA LEU A 148 -2.34 18.97 14.67
C LEU A 148 -1.53 20.26 14.69
N ASN A 149 -0.36 20.24 15.30
CA ASN A 149 0.64 21.29 15.13
C ASN A 149 1.58 20.87 14.00
N SER A 150 1.65 21.64 12.92
CA SER A 150 2.54 21.39 11.79
C SER A 150 3.21 22.69 11.34
N GLY A 151 4.51 22.73 11.39
CA GLY A 151 5.26 23.97 11.22
C GLY A 151 4.96 24.96 12.34
N SER A 152 4.52 26.15 11.96
CA SER A 152 4.16 27.20 12.93
C SER A 152 2.65 27.33 13.14
N ASN A 153 1.85 26.42 12.58
CA ASN A 153 0.40 26.55 12.56
C ASN A 153 -0.29 25.37 13.24
N TRP A 154 -1.46 25.66 13.79
CA TRP A 154 -2.38 24.65 14.27
C TRP A 154 -3.45 24.37 13.23
N TYR A 155 -3.79 23.10 13.06
CA TYR A 155 -4.85 22.57 12.20
C TYR A 155 -5.78 21.69 13.02
N TYR A 156 -6.99 21.50 12.53
CA TYR A 156 -7.90 20.53 13.12
C TYR A 156 -8.30 19.48 12.09
N MET A 157 -7.97 18.24 12.38
CA MET A 157 -8.35 17.09 11.56
C MET A 157 -9.63 16.50 12.16
N SER A 158 -10.70 16.48 11.37
CA SER A 158 -12.00 15.97 11.81
C SER A 158 -11.95 14.47 12.15
N GLY A 159 -13.01 13.91 12.71
CA GLY A 159 -13.06 12.50 13.10
C GLY A 159 -12.86 11.49 11.95
N ASN A 160 -13.09 11.93 10.71
CA ASN A 160 -12.78 11.14 9.51
C ASN A 160 -11.39 11.45 8.92
N GLY A 161 -10.57 12.23 9.63
CA GLY A 161 -9.21 12.60 9.22
C GLY A 161 -9.10 13.79 8.29
N ALA A 162 -10.20 14.30 7.72
CA ALA A 162 -10.15 15.44 6.81
C ALA A 162 -9.82 16.75 7.56
N MET A 163 -8.94 17.56 6.97
CA MET A 163 -8.59 18.88 7.47
C MET A 163 -9.82 19.81 7.45
N SER A 164 -10.11 20.43 8.58
CA SER A 164 -11.20 21.38 8.71
C SER A 164 -10.82 22.74 8.16
N THR A 165 -11.81 23.43 7.54
CA THR A 165 -11.75 24.84 7.15
C THR A 165 -13.01 25.54 7.62
N GLY A 166 -12.95 26.86 7.80
CA GLY A 166 -14.09 27.64 8.31
C GLY A 166 -14.34 27.46 9.81
N TRP A 167 -15.56 27.75 10.22
CA TRP A 167 -15.97 27.64 11.61
C TRP A 167 -16.00 26.19 12.10
N THR A 168 -15.24 25.90 13.15
CA THR A 168 -15.07 24.56 13.70
C THR A 168 -15.32 24.57 15.19
N LYS A 169 -16.23 23.73 15.69
CA LYS A 169 -16.53 23.60 17.12
C LYS A 169 -15.82 22.39 17.71
N VAL A 170 -14.96 22.62 18.68
CA VAL A 170 -14.19 21.56 19.34
C VAL A 170 -14.36 21.69 20.85
N ALA A 171 -14.79 20.60 21.50
CA ALA A 171 -15.01 20.55 22.96
C ALA A 171 -15.81 21.74 23.50
N GLY A 172 -16.85 22.15 22.76
CA GLY A 172 -17.74 23.25 23.16
C GLY A 172 -17.27 24.66 22.78
N ALA A 173 -15.99 24.86 22.41
CA ALA A 173 -15.43 26.13 21.95
C ALA A 173 -15.45 26.24 20.42
N TRP A 174 -15.61 27.48 19.92
CA TRP A 174 -15.53 27.77 18.50
C TRP A 174 -14.12 28.25 18.11
N TYR A 175 -13.69 27.83 16.95
CA TYR A 175 -12.46 28.17 16.27
C TYR A 175 -12.75 28.51 14.81
N TYR A 176 -11.85 29.21 14.16
CA TYR A 176 -11.92 29.40 12.72
C TYR A 176 -10.63 28.91 12.06
N MET A 177 -10.82 28.02 11.09
CA MET A 177 -9.74 27.49 10.26
C MET A 177 -9.77 28.28 8.95
N GLY A 178 -8.70 28.97 8.63
CA GLY A 178 -8.59 29.71 7.37
C GLY A 178 -8.73 28.79 6.13
N GLY A 179 -8.73 29.40 4.95
CA GLY A 179 -8.81 28.62 3.71
C GLY A 179 -7.65 27.63 3.50
N SER A 180 -6.50 27.88 4.13
CA SER A 180 -5.36 26.94 4.18
C SER A 180 -5.49 25.86 5.25
N GLY A 181 -6.56 25.86 6.05
CA GLY A 181 -6.74 25.02 7.22
C GLY A 181 -6.04 25.52 8.48
N ALA A 182 -5.20 26.55 8.40
CA ALA A 182 -4.50 27.08 9.57
C ALA A 182 -5.48 27.79 10.51
N MET A 183 -5.38 27.50 11.82
CA MET A 183 -6.16 28.14 12.87
C MET A 183 -5.81 29.62 12.97
N VAL A 184 -6.79 30.49 13.03
CA VAL A 184 -6.60 31.93 13.19
C VAL A 184 -6.58 32.32 14.67
N THR A 185 -5.90 33.43 14.98
CA THR A 185 -5.86 34.09 16.28
C THR A 185 -6.03 35.61 16.12
N GLY A 186 -6.30 36.30 17.20
CA GLY A 186 -6.45 37.76 17.18
C GLY A 186 -7.74 38.21 16.46
N MET A 187 -7.68 39.41 15.90
CA MET A 187 -8.84 40.01 15.21
C MET A 187 -8.84 39.60 13.75
N GLN A 188 -9.97 39.07 13.27
CA GLN A 188 -10.18 38.64 11.90
C GLN A 188 -11.49 39.21 11.36
N VAL A 189 -11.56 39.44 10.06
CA VAL A 189 -12.85 39.77 9.39
C VAL A 189 -13.34 38.51 8.69
N ILE A 190 -14.43 37.93 9.17
CA ILE A 190 -15.01 36.69 8.66
C ILE A 190 -16.46 37.02 8.25
N ASP A 191 -16.80 36.77 7.00
CA ASP A 191 -18.12 37.05 6.41
C ASP A 191 -18.57 38.49 6.66
N GLY A 192 -17.64 39.45 6.54
CA GLY A 192 -17.89 40.89 6.74
C GLY A 192 -18.01 41.31 8.21
N ARG A 193 -17.84 40.40 9.18
CA ARG A 193 -17.92 40.71 10.61
C ARG A 193 -16.56 40.62 11.29
N ARG A 194 -16.24 41.60 12.12
CA ARG A 194 -15.05 41.57 12.96
C ARG A 194 -15.21 40.51 14.07
N SER A 195 -14.40 39.50 14.08
CA SER A 195 -14.38 38.42 15.06
C SER A 195 -13.07 38.41 15.82
N THR A 196 -13.11 38.24 17.11
CA THR A 196 -11.91 38.20 17.98
C THR A 196 -11.68 36.76 18.45
N PHE A 197 -10.43 36.32 18.34
CA PHE A 197 -9.97 35.03 18.84
C PHE A 197 -8.84 35.26 19.84
N ASP A 198 -8.79 34.47 20.91
CA ASP A 198 -7.70 34.54 21.88
C ASP A 198 -6.40 33.91 21.33
N SER A 199 -5.34 33.92 22.12
CA SER A 199 -4.04 33.36 21.72
C SER A 199 -4.08 31.82 21.51
N SER A 200 -5.09 31.14 22.03
CA SER A 200 -5.34 29.72 21.80
C SER A 200 -6.23 29.44 20.59
N GLY A 201 -6.67 30.49 19.88
CA GLY A 201 -7.55 30.42 18.73
C GLY A 201 -9.03 30.27 19.06
N ARG A 202 -9.42 30.35 20.36
CA ARG A 202 -10.84 30.30 20.74
C ARG A 202 -11.53 31.61 20.37
N TRP A 203 -12.70 31.49 19.76
CA TRP A 203 -13.53 32.65 19.48
C TRP A 203 -14.07 33.27 20.78
N VAL A 204 -13.84 34.57 20.94
CA VAL A 204 -14.23 35.36 22.11
C VAL A 204 -15.55 36.09 21.86
N GLY A 205 -15.79 36.53 20.62
CA GLY A 205 -17.01 37.26 20.23
C GLY A 205 -16.76 38.16 19.01
N TYR A 206 -17.79 38.89 18.64
CA TYR A 206 -17.69 39.95 17.64
C TYR A 206 -17.14 41.22 18.26
N ALA A 207 -16.18 41.85 17.57
CA ALA A 207 -15.73 43.18 17.94
C ALA A 207 -16.76 44.23 17.50
N SER A 208 -16.98 45.17 18.37
CA SER A 208 -17.78 46.36 18.10
C SER A 208 -17.11 47.30 17.09
#